data_898aa46a2b29737e3ae22d8652f93617
#
_entry.id   898aa46a2b29737e3ae22d8652f93617
#
_cell.length_a   1.000
_cell.length_b   1.000
_cell.length_c   1.000
_cell.angle_alpha   90.00
_cell.angle_beta   90.00
_cell.angle_gamma   90.00
#
_symmetry.space_group_name_H-M   'P 1'
#
loop_
_entity.id
_entity.type
_entity.pdbx_description
1 polymer ?
#
loop_
_entity_poly.entity_id
_entity_poly.type
_entity_poly.pdbx_seq_one_letter_code
_entity_poly.pdbx_strand_id
1 'polypeptide(L)'
;MAKKIIKSCYIWDELLMAECDRLPAVAERASRVHSLIVSYNLINKLQVVHSSPALYEDLKLFHSENYLEHLKTLQKVDDDYVIEIHDEEFGIGYDCQPVSDMYKLVSVIAGGSLAAAKSIILGIADVAINWFGGWHHAQRFCAEGFCYVNDIVICIEKLRLKFKKVLYIDLDVHHGNGVQDAYNLSNSVFTLSIHKYEPGFYPGTGSMDEVGNLTGKGYTCNVPLHESYNDETMEYVFGKVFHKIYDSFKPDTIVVQCGADALAGDPMGGGGLTIKGYCTCVKNILDKQKPTVLLGGGGYNFSNTAKLWASITALVVDVELEQNIPEHDYWPLYGPDYIISIQPLLGRDKNCKADLDNCIAKIEDNLKFVIERKTIKHKTEQNEISTCKNLKETLCKRQKKLQIKENNVLIIDESPNNDVYNFID
;
A
#
# COMPACT_ATOMS: atom_id res chain seq x y z
N MET A 1 -24.33 -5.82 19.78
CA MET A 1 -23.03 -5.32 20.28
C MET A 1 -22.89 -3.87 19.81
N ALA A 2 -22.44 -2.96 20.66
CA ALA A 2 -22.20 -1.57 20.24
C ALA A 2 -21.11 -1.57 19.14
N LYS A 3 -21.35 -0.85 18.02
CA LYS A 3 -20.36 -0.67 16.94
C LYS A 3 -19.13 0.02 17.56
N LYS A 4 -17.95 -0.58 17.45
CA LYS A 4 -16.70 0.05 17.93
C LYS A 4 -16.49 1.34 17.12
N ILE A 5 -16.32 2.47 17.79
CA ILE A 5 -15.95 3.71 17.12
C ILE A 5 -14.53 3.55 16.60
N ILE A 6 -14.37 3.63 15.29
CA ILE A 6 -13.06 3.59 14.62
C ILE A 6 -12.41 4.95 14.81
N LYS A 7 -11.23 4.97 15.43
CA LYS A 7 -10.40 6.18 15.46
C LYS A 7 -9.75 6.35 14.10
N SER A 8 -9.98 7.46 13.43
CA SER A 8 -9.43 7.73 12.11
C SER A 8 -8.68 9.05 12.08
N CYS A 9 -7.59 9.09 11.32
CA CYS A 9 -6.84 10.32 11.07
C CYS A 9 -6.66 10.56 9.56
N TYR A 10 -6.51 11.83 9.23
CA TYR A 10 -6.23 12.32 7.90
C TYR A 10 -4.90 13.05 7.88
N ILE A 11 -3.98 12.58 7.06
CA ILE A 11 -2.67 13.19 6.91
C ILE A 11 -2.81 14.34 5.94
N TRP A 12 -2.58 15.54 6.43
CA TRP A 12 -2.66 16.74 5.61
C TRP A 12 -1.88 17.89 6.23
N ASP A 13 -1.18 18.62 5.42
CA ASP A 13 -0.65 19.96 5.66
C ASP A 13 -0.47 20.68 4.32
N GLU A 14 -0.33 22.02 4.38
CA GLU A 14 -0.21 22.86 3.20
C GLU A 14 1.01 22.50 2.34
N LEU A 15 2.15 22.17 2.97
CA LEU A 15 3.35 21.81 2.25
C LEU A 15 3.19 20.50 1.48
N LEU A 16 2.61 19.46 2.12
CA LEU A 16 2.36 18.17 1.50
C LEU A 16 1.44 18.33 0.28
N MET A 17 0.34 19.05 0.43
CA MET A 17 -0.60 19.31 -0.63
C MET A 17 0.05 20.09 -1.79
N ALA A 18 0.77 21.17 -1.47
CA ALA A 18 1.42 22.02 -2.48
C ALA A 18 2.52 21.27 -3.27
N GLU A 19 3.31 20.42 -2.62
CA GLU A 19 4.31 19.60 -3.32
C GLU A 19 3.64 18.55 -4.21
N CYS A 20 2.54 17.91 -3.75
CA CYS A 20 1.82 16.94 -4.58
C CYS A 20 1.13 17.59 -5.79
N ASP A 21 0.67 18.83 -5.67
CA ASP A 21 0.08 19.59 -6.80
C ASP A 21 1.11 19.96 -7.89
N ARG A 22 2.41 19.87 -7.58
CA ARG A 22 3.50 20.10 -8.55
C ARG A 22 3.82 18.86 -9.41
N LEU A 23 3.30 17.69 -9.05
CA LEU A 23 3.54 16.47 -9.82
C LEU A 23 2.93 16.58 -11.23
N PRO A 24 3.73 16.49 -12.31
CA PRO A 24 3.25 16.80 -13.66
C PRO A 24 2.07 15.94 -14.11
N ALA A 25 2.05 14.65 -13.78
CA ALA A 25 0.98 13.74 -14.18
C ALA A 25 -0.36 14.00 -13.47
N VAL A 26 -0.34 14.69 -12.31
CA VAL A 26 -1.50 14.89 -11.45
C VAL A 26 -1.58 16.31 -10.87
N ALA A 27 -1.17 17.29 -11.65
CA ALA A 27 -1.13 18.70 -11.24
C ALA A 27 -2.49 19.17 -10.67
N GLU A 28 -2.45 19.86 -9.51
CA GLU A 28 -3.62 20.39 -8.78
C GLU A 28 -4.63 19.31 -8.29
N ARG A 29 -4.34 18.02 -8.46
CA ARG A 29 -5.26 16.97 -8.00
C ARG A 29 -5.38 16.94 -6.47
N ALA A 30 -4.27 17.16 -5.77
CA ALA A 30 -4.24 17.13 -4.30
C ALA A 30 -5.17 18.18 -3.69
N SER A 31 -5.09 19.43 -4.18
CA SER A 31 -6.00 20.52 -3.76
C SER A 31 -7.48 20.22 -4.04
N ARG A 32 -7.78 19.63 -5.21
CA ARG A 32 -9.17 19.26 -5.55
C ARG A 32 -9.74 18.21 -4.60
N VAL A 33 -8.96 17.19 -4.29
CA VAL A 33 -9.33 16.12 -3.33
C VAL A 33 -9.58 16.72 -1.95
N HIS A 34 -8.64 17.52 -1.45
CA HIS A 34 -8.76 18.12 -0.14
C HIS A 34 -9.99 19.06 -0.06
N SER A 35 -10.17 19.92 -1.06
CA SER A 35 -11.31 20.84 -1.13
C SER A 35 -12.66 20.11 -1.06
N LEU A 36 -12.80 18.97 -1.76
CA LEU A 36 -14.03 18.19 -1.73
C LEU A 36 -14.26 17.53 -0.36
N ILE A 37 -13.21 17.00 0.29
CA ILE A 37 -13.30 16.44 1.66
C ILE A 37 -13.75 17.52 2.65
N VAL A 38 -13.22 18.73 2.52
CA VAL A 38 -13.61 19.89 3.36
C VAL A 38 -15.05 20.31 3.09
N SER A 39 -15.46 20.40 1.83
CA SER A 39 -16.82 20.85 1.45
C SER A 39 -17.92 19.92 1.98
N TYR A 40 -17.65 18.61 2.06
CA TYR A 40 -18.54 17.65 2.72
C TYR A 40 -18.39 17.61 4.26
N ASN A 41 -17.61 18.52 4.83
CA ASN A 41 -17.38 18.62 6.28
C ASN A 41 -16.81 17.36 6.93
N LEU A 42 -16.12 16.51 6.16
CA LEU A 42 -15.54 15.25 6.65
C LEU A 42 -14.33 15.49 7.55
N ILE A 43 -13.61 16.60 7.34
CA ILE A 43 -12.43 16.95 8.12
C ILE A 43 -12.73 17.05 9.63
N ASN A 44 -13.93 17.50 10.00
CA ASN A 44 -14.36 17.63 11.39
C ASN A 44 -14.67 16.27 12.08
N LYS A 45 -14.67 15.18 11.33
CA LYS A 45 -14.85 13.83 11.83
C LYS A 45 -13.52 13.07 11.98
N LEU A 46 -12.42 13.67 11.54
CA LEU A 46 -11.10 13.08 11.48
C LEU A 46 -10.14 13.83 12.40
N GLN A 47 -9.18 13.11 12.94
CA GLN A 47 -8.02 13.76 13.54
C GLN A 47 -7.05 14.14 12.42
N VAL A 48 -6.85 15.44 12.18
CA VAL A 48 -5.84 15.90 11.24
C VAL A 48 -4.45 15.69 11.85
N VAL A 49 -3.54 15.11 11.08
CA VAL A 49 -2.15 14.88 11.47
C VAL A 49 -1.26 15.54 10.41
N HIS A 50 -0.43 16.49 10.84
CA HIS A 50 0.55 17.13 9.98
C HIS A 50 1.75 16.19 9.77
N SER A 51 2.25 16.17 8.55
CA SER A 51 3.45 15.45 8.19
C SER A 51 4.71 16.31 8.40
N SER A 52 5.85 15.67 8.31
CA SER A 52 7.15 16.34 8.18
C SER A 52 7.90 15.64 7.07
N PRO A 53 8.71 16.34 6.29
CA PRO A 53 9.53 15.71 5.27
C PRO A 53 10.30 14.51 5.83
N ALA A 54 10.36 13.43 5.07
CA ALA A 54 11.14 12.24 5.43
C ALA A 54 12.62 12.59 5.54
N LEU A 55 13.30 12.03 6.52
CA LEU A 55 14.74 12.14 6.63
C LEU A 55 15.41 11.27 5.56
N TYR A 56 16.67 11.56 5.24
CA TYR A 56 17.47 10.76 4.32
C TYR A 56 17.48 9.28 4.69
N GLU A 57 17.63 8.96 5.96
CA GLU A 57 17.62 7.58 6.48
C GLU A 57 16.22 6.91 6.35
N ASP A 58 15.14 7.68 6.38
CA ASP A 58 13.81 7.13 6.12
C ASP A 58 13.65 6.76 4.63
N LEU A 59 14.17 7.58 3.70
CA LEU A 59 14.17 7.28 2.26
C LEU A 59 15.04 6.07 1.92
N LYS A 60 16.17 5.91 2.60
CA LYS A 60 17.08 4.76 2.49
C LYS A 60 16.49 3.44 2.99
N LEU A 61 15.37 3.43 3.66
CA LEU A 61 14.65 2.18 3.96
C LEU A 61 14.32 1.41 2.68
N PHE A 62 14.23 2.09 1.55
CA PHE A 62 13.99 1.43 0.26
C PHE A 62 14.94 1.89 -0.84
N HIS A 63 15.07 3.20 -1.07
CA HIS A 63 15.83 3.72 -2.21
C HIS A 63 17.34 3.66 -2.00
N SER A 64 18.07 3.47 -3.11
CA SER A 64 19.53 3.46 -3.11
C SER A 64 20.09 4.86 -2.87
N GLU A 65 21.30 4.92 -2.30
CA GLU A 65 22.02 6.18 -2.08
C GLU A 65 22.26 6.91 -3.40
N ASN A 66 22.69 6.19 -4.44
CA ASN A 66 22.98 6.80 -5.75
C ASN A 66 21.75 7.49 -6.34
N TYR A 67 20.57 6.85 -6.27
CA TYR A 67 19.33 7.46 -6.71
C TYR A 67 18.97 8.70 -5.91
N LEU A 68 19.05 8.64 -4.58
CA LEU A 68 18.74 9.78 -3.72
C LEU A 68 19.72 10.95 -3.91
N GLU A 69 21.01 10.68 -4.11
CA GLU A 69 21.99 11.71 -4.40
C GLU A 69 21.72 12.35 -5.78
N HIS A 70 21.33 11.55 -6.78
CA HIS A 70 20.92 12.10 -8.07
C HIS A 70 19.73 13.06 -7.94
N LEU A 71 18.68 12.68 -7.19
CA LEU A 71 17.52 13.56 -6.97
C LEU A 71 17.90 14.91 -6.32
N LYS A 72 18.99 14.97 -5.54
CA LYS A 72 19.49 16.21 -4.95
C LYS A 72 20.14 17.13 -5.99
N THR A 73 20.59 16.61 -7.12
CA THR A 73 21.15 17.43 -8.20
C THR A 73 20.08 18.23 -8.93
N LEU A 74 18.84 17.75 -8.95
CA LEU A 74 17.69 18.35 -9.63
C LEU A 74 17.07 19.50 -8.78
N GLN A 75 17.88 20.53 -8.49
CA GLN A 75 17.46 21.68 -7.68
C GLN A 75 16.70 22.72 -8.51
N LYS A 76 17.15 22.95 -9.73
CA LYS A 76 16.53 23.90 -10.65
C LYS A 76 16.26 23.22 -11.99
N VAL A 77 14.98 23.08 -12.30
CA VAL A 77 14.49 22.60 -13.58
C VAL A 77 13.62 23.70 -14.14
N ASP A 78 14.04 24.33 -15.22
CA ASP A 78 13.33 25.37 -15.95
C ASP A 78 13.04 24.89 -17.38
N ASP A 79 12.40 25.72 -18.18
CA ASP A 79 11.98 25.40 -19.55
C ASP A 79 13.17 25.05 -20.48
N ASP A 80 14.39 25.52 -20.12
CA ASP A 80 15.64 25.25 -20.86
C ASP A 80 16.38 24.01 -20.33
N TYR A 81 15.83 23.30 -19.32
CA TYR A 81 16.46 22.10 -18.75
C TYR A 81 16.56 20.98 -19.78
N VAL A 82 17.77 20.51 -20.02
CA VAL A 82 18.04 19.40 -20.94
C VAL A 82 18.22 18.12 -20.12
N ILE A 83 17.38 17.12 -20.41
CA ILE A 83 17.49 15.79 -19.79
C ILE A 83 18.81 15.16 -20.24
N GLU A 84 19.64 14.77 -19.29
CA GLU A 84 20.91 14.12 -19.50
C GLU A 84 20.77 12.59 -19.48
N ILE A 85 21.73 11.89 -20.07
CA ILE A 85 21.79 10.41 -20.04
C ILE A 85 21.74 9.89 -18.60
N HIS A 86 22.36 10.64 -17.69
CA HIS A 86 22.38 10.29 -16.27
C HIS A 86 21.00 10.42 -15.60
N ASP A 87 20.15 11.33 -16.05
CA ASP A 87 18.76 11.43 -15.60
C ASP A 87 17.97 10.19 -16.03
N GLU A 88 18.15 9.78 -17.30
CA GLU A 88 17.49 8.60 -17.87
C GLU A 88 17.86 7.30 -17.16
N GLU A 89 19.13 7.16 -16.70
CA GLU A 89 19.58 6.00 -15.90
C GLU A 89 18.77 5.86 -14.60
N PHE A 90 18.29 6.97 -14.06
CA PHE A 90 17.43 7.00 -12.86
C PHE A 90 15.93 7.12 -13.18
N GLY A 91 15.53 6.91 -14.44
CA GLY A 91 14.13 6.94 -14.87
C GLY A 91 13.52 8.34 -14.92
N ILE A 92 14.35 9.40 -14.92
CA ILE A 92 13.91 10.79 -15.02
C ILE A 92 13.97 11.21 -16.49
N GLY A 93 12.89 11.85 -16.97
CA GLY A 93 12.82 12.41 -18.33
C GLY A 93 11.94 11.65 -19.30
N TYR A 94 11.46 10.47 -18.94
CA TYR A 94 10.55 9.68 -19.78
C TYR A 94 9.09 9.93 -19.36
N ASP A 95 8.54 9.04 -18.56
CA ASP A 95 7.22 9.20 -17.94
C ASP A 95 7.28 9.93 -16.59
N CYS A 96 8.46 10.03 -16.00
CA CYS A 96 8.75 10.79 -14.80
C CYS A 96 9.51 12.07 -15.16
N GLN A 97 8.79 13.13 -15.52
CA GLN A 97 9.39 14.41 -15.89
C GLN A 97 10.15 15.03 -14.70
N PRO A 98 11.32 15.65 -14.93
CA PRO A 98 12.05 16.32 -13.86
C PRO A 98 11.26 17.51 -13.30
N VAL A 99 11.37 17.72 -11.99
CA VAL A 99 10.72 18.81 -11.25
C VAL A 99 11.77 19.50 -10.39
N SER A 100 11.71 20.82 -10.28
CA SER A 100 12.64 21.57 -9.41
C SER A 100 12.53 21.12 -7.95
N ASP A 101 13.67 21.12 -7.24
CA ASP A 101 13.76 20.63 -5.86
C ASP A 101 13.23 19.18 -5.67
N MET A 102 13.58 18.29 -6.59
CA MET A 102 13.08 16.91 -6.62
C MET A 102 13.27 16.17 -5.29
N TYR A 103 14.42 16.35 -4.65
CA TYR A 103 14.68 15.72 -3.36
C TYR A 103 13.72 16.20 -2.27
N LYS A 104 13.38 17.50 -2.25
CA LYS A 104 12.37 18.03 -1.34
C LYS A 104 10.99 17.43 -1.62
N LEU A 105 10.59 17.38 -2.89
CA LEU A 105 9.33 16.79 -3.33
C LEU A 105 9.16 15.35 -2.80
N VAL A 106 10.14 14.46 -3.08
CA VAL A 106 10.07 13.06 -2.64
C VAL A 106 10.11 12.92 -1.13
N SER A 107 10.88 13.78 -0.44
CA SER A 107 10.94 13.78 1.03
C SER A 107 9.60 14.16 1.66
N VAL A 108 8.89 15.13 1.09
CA VAL A 108 7.58 15.57 1.57
C VAL A 108 6.52 14.48 1.33
N ILE A 109 6.48 13.88 0.13
CA ILE A 109 5.55 12.80 -0.21
C ILE A 109 5.74 11.60 0.72
N ALA A 110 6.99 11.12 0.86
CA ALA A 110 7.30 10.01 1.77
C ALA A 110 6.99 10.35 3.23
N GLY A 111 7.18 11.59 3.62
CA GLY A 111 6.83 12.12 4.94
C GLY A 111 5.35 11.94 5.28
N GLY A 112 4.46 12.15 4.31
CA GLY A 112 3.02 11.91 4.46
C GLY A 112 2.70 10.46 4.82
N SER A 113 3.25 9.50 4.08
CA SER A 113 3.02 8.08 4.34
C SER A 113 3.71 7.57 5.60
N LEU A 114 4.85 8.16 5.97
CA LEU A 114 5.47 7.92 7.28
C LEU A 114 4.62 8.44 8.44
N ALA A 115 3.96 9.60 8.30
CA ALA A 115 3.05 10.13 9.31
C ALA A 115 1.84 9.20 9.49
N ALA A 116 1.30 8.63 8.41
CA ALA A 116 0.25 7.63 8.46
C ALA A 116 0.72 6.37 9.21
N ALA A 117 1.88 5.82 8.88
CA ALA A 117 2.47 4.66 9.56
C ALA A 117 2.69 4.93 11.06
N LYS A 118 3.27 6.10 11.41
CA LYS A 118 3.49 6.51 12.80
C LYS A 118 2.18 6.62 13.59
N SER A 119 1.11 7.16 12.97
CA SER A 119 -0.22 7.27 13.60
C SER A 119 -0.78 5.90 13.97
N ILE A 120 -0.61 4.90 13.11
CA ILE A 120 -0.98 3.50 13.39
C ILE A 120 -0.08 2.88 14.47
N ILE A 121 1.24 3.07 14.38
CA ILE A 121 2.20 2.51 15.35
C ILE A 121 1.93 3.04 16.77
N LEU A 122 1.66 4.33 16.90
CA LEU A 122 1.41 4.98 18.19
C LEU A 122 -0.01 4.75 18.70
N GLY A 123 -0.92 4.15 17.91
CA GLY A 123 -2.31 3.94 18.29
C GLY A 123 -3.14 5.24 18.34
N ILE A 124 -2.68 6.27 17.63
CA ILE A 124 -3.43 7.51 17.43
C ILE A 124 -4.69 7.22 16.62
N ALA A 125 -4.56 6.37 15.61
CA ALA A 125 -5.66 5.95 14.76
C ALA A 125 -5.70 4.42 14.57
N ASP A 126 -6.90 3.87 14.35
CA ASP A 126 -7.13 2.53 13.82
C ASP A 126 -7.06 2.55 12.28
N VAL A 127 -7.43 3.68 11.66
CA VAL A 127 -7.35 3.92 10.20
C VAL A 127 -6.67 5.27 9.96
N ALA A 128 -5.58 5.26 9.20
CA ALA A 128 -4.87 6.45 8.76
C ALA A 128 -5.04 6.66 7.25
N ILE A 129 -5.46 7.84 6.83
CA ILE A 129 -5.73 8.20 5.44
C ILE A 129 -4.65 9.18 4.97
N ASN A 130 -3.96 8.85 3.87
CA ASN A 130 -3.06 9.75 3.16
C ASN A 130 -3.33 9.69 1.65
N TRP A 131 -4.19 10.58 1.14
CA TRP A 131 -4.53 10.63 -0.29
C TRP A 131 -3.42 11.20 -1.18
N PHE A 132 -2.35 11.72 -0.58
CA PHE A 132 -1.22 12.33 -1.27
C PHE A 132 -0.09 11.35 -1.59
N GLY A 133 -0.12 10.15 -0.99
CA GLY A 133 0.81 9.04 -1.25
C GLY A 133 0.22 7.99 -2.19
N GLY A 134 0.87 6.82 -2.24
CA GLY A 134 0.40 5.67 -3.01
C GLY A 134 1.17 5.45 -4.32
N TRP A 135 2.42 5.87 -4.39
CA TRP A 135 3.26 5.86 -5.59
C TRP A 135 3.98 4.51 -5.75
N HIS A 136 3.27 3.51 -6.29
CA HIS A 136 3.60 2.09 -6.26
C HIS A 136 4.58 1.61 -7.33
N HIS A 137 4.90 2.43 -8.34
CA HIS A 137 5.79 2.02 -9.43
C HIS A 137 7.26 2.30 -9.17
N ALA A 138 7.60 3.33 -8.37
CA ALA A 138 8.99 3.70 -8.15
C ALA A 138 9.81 2.49 -7.66
N GLN A 139 10.93 2.25 -8.34
CA GLN A 139 11.85 1.17 -8.05
C GLN A 139 12.90 1.60 -7.02
N ARG A 140 13.68 0.65 -6.52
CA ARG A 140 14.76 0.95 -5.57
C ARG A 140 15.78 1.95 -6.13
N PHE A 141 16.05 1.86 -7.43
CA PHE A 141 17.13 2.56 -8.09
C PHE A 141 16.68 3.66 -9.05
N CYS A 142 15.39 3.77 -9.35
CA CYS A 142 14.89 4.72 -10.33
C CYS A 142 13.40 5.08 -10.11
N ALA A 143 13.00 6.20 -10.70
CA ALA A 143 11.61 6.59 -10.90
C ALA A 143 10.99 5.74 -12.01
N GLU A 144 9.68 5.50 -11.94
CA GLU A 144 8.93 4.74 -12.93
C GLU A 144 7.43 5.04 -12.78
N GLY A 145 6.67 5.08 -13.89
CA GLY A 145 5.23 5.18 -13.86
C GLY A 145 4.70 6.41 -13.12
N PHE A 146 5.24 7.58 -13.35
CA PHE A 146 4.94 8.84 -12.65
C PHE A 146 5.31 8.85 -11.16
N CYS A 147 5.96 7.78 -10.66
CA CYS A 147 6.34 7.61 -9.28
C CYS A 147 7.83 7.91 -9.08
N TYR A 148 8.14 8.92 -8.26
CA TYR A 148 9.53 9.33 -7.97
C TYR A 148 10.05 8.74 -6.66
N VAL A 149 9.15 8.29 -5.78
CA VAL A 149 9.47 7.65 -4.51
C VAL A 149 8.42 6.60 -4.21
N ASN A 150 8.85 5.43 -3.75
CA ASN A 150 7.92 4.40 -3.28
C ASN A 150 7.61 4.62 -1.80
N ASP A 151 6.74 5.57 -1.54
CA ASP A 151 6.27 5.92 -0.20
C ASP A 151 5.53 4.78 0.49
N ILE A 152 4.95 3.85 -0.31
CA ILE A 152 4.25 2.65 0.18
C ILE A 152 5.26 1.70 0.84
N VAL A 153 6.38 1.40 0.17
CA VAL A 153 7.42 0.53 0.72
C VAL A 153 8.02 1.15 1.98
N ILE A 154 8.30 2.46 1.97
CA ILE A 154 8.80 3.19 3.14
C ILE A 154 7.79 3.13 4.31
N CYS A 155 6.49 3.29 4.02
CA CYS A 155 5.41 3.14 5.01
C CYS A 155 5.38 1.71 5.59
N ILE A 156 5.45 0.69 4.75
CA ILE A 156 5.45 -0.72 5.16
C ILE A 156 6.66 -1.02 6.02
N GLU A 157 7.88 -0.60 5.62
CA GLU A 157 9.09 -0.82 6.43
C GLU A 157 8.97 -0.16 7.81
N LYS A 158 8.35 1.02 7.88
CA LYS A 158 8.07 1.67 9.16
C LYS A 158 7.09 0.86 10.03
N LEU A 159 6.00 0.36 9.43
CA LEU A 159 5.02 -0.48 10.12
C LEU A 159 5.63 -1.79 10.63
N ARG A 160 6.60 -2.37 9.89
CA ARG A 160 7.31 -3.62 10.26
C ARG A 160 8.12 -3.49 11.56
N LEU A 161 8.44 -2.29 12.01
CA LEU A 161 9.05 -2.09 13.33
C LEU A 161 8.13 -2.54 14.48
N LYS A 162 6.80 -2.56 14.26
CA LYS A 162 5.82 -3.00 15.26
C LYS A 162 5.06 -4.25 14.86
N PHE A 163 4.72 -4.41 13.59
CA PHE A 163 3.86 -5.44 13.07
C PHE A 163 4.68 -6.48 12.29
N LYS A 164 4.52 -7.76 12.65
CA LYS A 164 5.29 -8.86 12.02
C LYS A 164 4.76 -9.23 10.63
N LYS A 165 3.48 -8.97 10.36
CA LYS A 165 2.80 -9.34 9.12
C LYS A 165 2.01 -8.17 8.58
N VAL A 166 2.40 -7.69 7.41
CA VAL A 166 1.73 -6.61 6.69
C VAL A 166 1.07 -7.18 5.43
N LEU A 167 -0.21 -6.92 5.25
CA LEU A 167 -0.91 -7.20 3.99
C LEU A 167 -0.99 -5.91 3.20
N TYR A 168 -0.35 -5.88 2.04
CA TYR A 168 -0.51 -4.83 1.06
C TYR A 168 -1.58 -5.23 0.06
N ILE A 169 -2.50 -4.32 -0.23
CA ILE A 169 -3.58 -4.49 -1.22
C ILE A 169 -3.51 -3.31 -2.17
N ASP A 170 -3.43 -3.60 -3.45
CA ASP A 170 -3.38 -2.63 -4.54
C ASP A 170 -4.67 -2.72 -5.35
N LEU A 171 -5.42 -1.61 -5.41
CA LEU A 171 -6.67 -1.49 -6.13
C LEU A 171 -6.55 -0.55 -7.34
N ASP A 172 -5.36 -0.07 -7.65
CA ASP A 172 -5.03 0.68 -8.87
C ASP A 172 -5.30 -0.18 -10.11
N VAL A 173 -5.60 0.46 -11.24
CA VAL A 173 -5.77 -0.26 -12.50
C VAL A 173 -4.45 -0.84 -13.02
N HIS A 174 -3.30 -0.27 -12.60
CA HIS A 174 -1.97 -0.74 -12.95
C HIS A 174 -1.41 -1.68 -11.88
N HIS A 175 -0.60 -2.64 -12.31
CA HIS A 175 0.11 -3.52 -11.38
C HIS A 175 1.11 -2.75 -10.53
N GLY A 176 1.07 -2.91 -9.20
CA GLY A 176 2.01 -2.30 -8.26
C GLY A 176 3.38 -2.98 -8.27
N ASN A 177 4.09 -2.92 -9.39
CA ASN A 177 5.34 -3.64 -9.62
C ASN A 177 6.44 -3.26 -8.64
N GLY A 178 6.62 -1.96 -8.33
CA GLY A 178 7.65 -1.52 -7.41
C GLY A 178 7.48 -2.07 -5.99
N VAL A 179 6.23 -2.17 -5.52
CA VAL A 179 5.95 -2.78 -4.21
C VAL A 179 6.12 -4.30 -4.26
N GLN A 180 5.64 -4.95 -5.33
CA GLN A 180 5.84 -6.39 -5.50
C GLN A 180 7.33 -6.75 -5.50
N ASP A 181 8.15 -6.03 -6.25
CA ASP A 181 9.58 -6.29 -6.38
C ASP A 181 10.31 -6.10 -5.06
N ALA A 182 9.93 -5.09 -4.27
CA ALA A 182 10.48 -4.89 -2.93
C ALA A 182 10.26 -6.09 -2.00
N TYR A 183 9.16 -6.86 -2.20
CA TYR A 183 8.78 -7.95 -1.30
C TYR A 183 8.79 -9.34 -1.92
N ASN A 184 9.31 -9.51 -3.13
CA ASN A 184 9.37 -10.80 -3.84
C ASN A 184 10.01 -11.93 -3.05
N LEU A 185 10.92 -11.61 -2.12
CA LEU A 185 11.63 -12.58 -1.27
C LEU A 185 11.08 -12.63 0.17
N SER A 186 10.08 -11.81 0.50
CA SER A 186 9.58 -11.66 1.87
C SER A 186 8.42 -12.60 2.17
N ASN A 187 8.39 -13.17 3.37
CA ASN A 187 7.25 -13.90 3.92
C ASN A 187 6.54 -13.14 5.06
N SER A 188 6.97 -11.93 5.34
CA SER A 188 6.38 -11.04 6.35
C SER A 188 5.49 -9.95 5.76
N VAL A 189 5.62 -9.68 4.46
CA VAL A 189 4.71 -8.84 3.68
C VAL A 189 4.04 -9.72 2.63
N PHE A 190 2.72 -9.63 2.55
CA PHE A 190 1.94 -10.28 1.50
C PHE A 190 1.44 -9.19 0.56
N THR A 191 1.68 -9.31 -0.75
CA THR A 191 1.20 -8.38 -1.76
C THR A 191 0.04 -8.96 -2.54
N LEU A 192 -1.09 -8.23 -2.61
CA LEU A 192 -2.24 -8.51 -3.47
C LEU A 192 -2.43 -7.33 -4.41
N SER A 193 -2.35 -7.54 -5.71
CA SER A 193 -2.66 -6.54 -6.73
C SER A 193 -3.77 -7.06 -7.65
N ILE A 194 -4.83 -6.24 -7.84
CA ILE A 194 -5.93 -6.54 -8.76
C ILE A 194 -5.91 -5.45 -9.83
N HIS A 195 -5.54 -5.79 -11.04
CA HIS A 195 -5.18 -4.81 -12.05
C HIS A 195 -5.54 -5.29 -13.45
N LYS A 196 -5.62 -4.36 -14.38
CA LYS A 196 -5.74 -4.67 -15.80
C LYS A 196 -4.42 -5.26 -16.32
N TYR A 197 -4.50 -6.36 -17.04
CA TYR A 197 -3.35 -7.04 -17.62
C TYR A 197 -3.65 -7.49 -19.05
N GLU A 198 -3.14 -6.74 -20.01
CA GLU A 198 -3.32 -6.99 -21.43
C GLU A 198 -2.02 -6.63 -22.19
N PRO A 199 -1.77 -7.24 -23.36
CA PRO A 199 -0.60 -6.89 -24.19
C PRO A 199 -0.55 -5.39 -24.49
N GLY A 200 0.61 -4.76 -24.17
CA GLY A 200 0.83 -3.33 -24.38
C GLY A 200 0.27 -2.42 -23.29
N PHE A 201 -0.39 -2.96 -22.26
CA PHE A 201 -0.80 -2.18 -21.10
C PHE A 201 0.32 -2.12 -20.05
N TYR A 202 0.58 -0.94 -19.53
CA TYR A 202 1.63 -0.67 -18.54
C TYR A 202 1.32 -1.33 -17.18
N PRO A 203 2.31 -1.83 -16.44
CA PRO A 203 3.74 -1.94 -16.78
C PRO A 203 4.11 -3.23 -17.51
N GLY A 204 3.16 -4.09 -17.86
CA GLY A 204 3.39 -5.37 -18.55
C GLY A 204 3.81 -6.52 -17.60
N THR A 205 3.79 -6.29 -16.29
CA THR A 205 4.03 -7.27 -15.22
C THR A 205 2.74 -7.57 -14.44
N GLY A 206 2.76 -8.49 -13.50
CA GLY A 206 1.60 -8.83 -12.68
C GLY A 206 0.80 -10.00 -13.22
N SER A 207 1.44 -10.94 -13.92
CA SER A 207 0.74 -12.18 -14.31
C SER A 207 0.42 -13.03 -13.07
N MET A 208 -0.61 -13.89 -13.20
CA MET A 208 -0.96 -14.82 -12.12
C MET A 208 0.13 -15.86 -11.79
N ASP A 209 1.20 -15.92 -12.60
CA ASP A 209 2.36 -16.79 -12.39
C ASP A 209 3.43 -16.15 -11.50
N GLU A 210 3.37 -14.86 -11.28
CA GLU A 210 4.25 -14.14 -10.39
C GLU A 210 3.77 -14.30 -8.94
N VAL A 211 4.36 -15.25 -8.23
CA VAL A 211 3.90 -15.70 -6.91
C VAL A 211 4.93 -15.48 -5.79
N GLY A 212 5.96 -14.69 -6.08
CA GLY A 212 7.11 -14.49 -5.21
C GLY A 212 8.15 -15.60 -5.35
N ASN A 213 9.32 -15.38 -4.78
CA ASN A 213 10.50 -16.24 -4.95
C ASN A 213 11.05 -16.70 -3.60
N LEU A 214 11.75 -17.83 -3.57
CA LEU A 214 12.45 -18.37 -2.39
C LEU A 214 11.57 -18.33 -1.11
N THR A 215 11.94 -17.50 -0.13
CA THR A 215 11.19 -17.34 1.12
C THR A 215 9.85 -16.64 0.91
N GLY A 216 9.74 -15.81 -0.13
CA GLY A 216 8.54 -15.09 -0.51
C GLY A 216 7.55 -15.88 -1.39
N LYS A 217 7.89 -17.11 -1.81
CA LYS A 217 7.02 -17.91 -2.65
C LYS A 217 5.65 -18.16 -2.00
N GLY A 218 4.58 -17.78 -2.70
CA GLY A 218 3.20 -17.83 -2.24
C GLY A 218 2.73 -16.57 -1.50
N TYR A 219 3.61 -15.57 -1.29
CA TYR A 219 3.27 -14.31 -0.61
C TYR A 219 3.04 -13.12 -1.58
N THR A 220 3.08 -13.38 -2.86
CA THR A 220 2.67 -12.47 -3.94
C THR A 220 1.45 -13.04 -4.63
N CYS A 221 0.44 -12.22 -4.84
CA CYS A 221 -0.81 -12.61 -5.47
C CYS A 221 -1.23 -11.54 -6.48
N ASN A 222 -1.36 -11.92 -7.74
CA ASN A 222 -1.82 -11.09 -8.84
C ASN A 222 -3.15 -11.60 -9.38
N VAL A 223 -4.08 -10.68 -9.58
CA VAL A 223 -5.39 -10.93 -10.19
C VAL A 223 -5.45 -10.11 -11.47
N PRO A 224 -4.95 -10.66 -12.59
CA PRO A 224 -5.01 -10.00 -13.90
C PRO A 224 -6.44 -10.00 -14.41
N LEU A 225 -6.95 -8.82 -14.75
CA LEU A 225 -8.27 -8.60 -15.32
C LEU A 225 -8.15 -8.05 -16.75
N HIS A 226 -9.17 -8.30 -17.55
CA HIS A 226 -9.34 -7.67 -18.84
C HIS A 226 -10.02 -6.31 -18.72
N GLU A 227 -9.88 -5.49 -19.73
CA GLU A 227 -10.50 -4.16 -19.83
C GLU A 227 -12.00 -4.15 -19.50
N SER A 228 -12.47 -3.03 -18.98
CA SER A 228 -13.88 -2.79 -18.65
C SER A 228 -14.45 -3.70 -17.56
N TYR A 229 -13.58 -4.27 -16.68
CA TYR A 229 -14.07 -4.98 -15.50
C TYR A 229 -14.92 -4.05 -14.64
N ASN A 230 -16.09 -4.54 -14.27
CA ASN A 230 -17.11 -3.76 -13.57
C ASN A 230 -17.20 -4.12 -12.07
N ASP A 231 -18.12 -3.46 -11.35
CA ASP A 231 -18.35 -3.70 -9.93
C ASP A 231 -18.64 -5.18 -9.62
N GLU A 232 -19.42 -5.89 -10.46
CA GLU A 232 -19.79 -7.28 -10.24
C GLU A 232 -18.56 -8.19 -10.32
N THR A 233 -17.71 -7.99 -11.34
CA THR A 233 -16.45 -8.72 -11.50
C THR A 233 -15.51 -8.46 -10.32
N MET A 234 -15.36 -7.19 -9.95
CA MET A 234 -14.49 -6.81 -8.85
C MET A 234 -14.98 -7.38 -7.51
N GLU A 235 -16.27 -7.27 -7.21
CA GLU A 235 -16.86 -7.81 -5.99
C GLU A 235 -16.70 -9.35 -5.92
N TYR A 236 -16.93 -10.03 -7.05
CA TYR A 236 -16.77 -11.47 -7.15
C TYR A 236 -15.35 -11.93 -6.84
N VAL A 237 -14.37 -11.31 -7.48
CA VAL A 237 -12.95 -11.69 -7.35
C VAL A 237 -12.41 -11.25 -6.00
N PHE A 238 -12.58 -9.97 -5.64
CA PHE A 238 -12.06 -9.41 -4.41
C PHE A 238 -12.60 -10.16 -3.20
N GLY A 239 -13.92 -10.40 -3.14
CA GLY A 239 -14.54 -11.10 -2.04
C GLY A 239 -13.94 -12.48 -1.80
N LYS A 240 -13.68 -13.24 -2.87
CA LYS A 240 -13.08 -14.58 -2.76
C LYS A 240 -11.60 -14.56 -2.42
N VAL A 241 -10.83 -13.73 -3.12
CA VAL A 241 -9.37 -13.70 -3.00
C VAL A 241 -8.94 -13.09 -1.66
N PHE A 242 -9.49 -11.93 -1.32
CA PHE A 242 -9.14 -11.22 -0.09
C PHE A 242 -9.38 -12.07 1.16
N HIS A 243 -10.56 -12.71 1.27
CA HIS A 243 -10.86 -13.54 2.44
C HIS A 243 -9.91 -14.73 2.59
N LYS A 244 -9.56 -15.40 1.47
CA LYS A 244 -8.62 -16.53 1.49
C LYS A 244 -7.21 -16.10 1.88
N ILE A 245 -6.73 -14.97 1.36
CA ILE A 245 -5.43 -14.42 1.74
C ILE A 245 -5.44 -14.02 3.22
N TYR A 246 -6.46 -13.28 3.65
CA TYR A 246 -6.58 -12.83 5.03
C TYR A 246 -6.54 -14.00 6.03
N ASP A 247 -7.31 -15.06 5.77
CA ASP A 247 -7.39 -16.22 6.64
C ASP A 247 -6.11 -17.06 6.62
N SER A 248 -5.46 -17.16 5.46
CA SER A 248 -4.20 -17.89 5.29
C SER A 248 -3.01 -17.12 5.87
N PHE A 249 -2.90 -15.83 5.62
CA PHE A 249 -1.78 -15.01 6.05
C PHE A 249 -1.94 -14.49 7.48
N LYS A 250 -3.15 -14.08 7.88
CA LYS A 250 -3.50 -13.47 9.18
C LYS A 250 -2.64 -12.24 9.47
N PRO A 251 -2.84 -11.13 8.75
CA PRO A 251 -2.05 -9.92 8.90
C PRO A 251 -2.27 -9.26 10.26
N ASP A 252 -1.25 -8.56 10.75
CA ASP A 252 -1.34 -7.69 11.93
C ASP A 252 -1.85 -6.30 11.55
N THR A 253 -1.48 -5.81 10.36
CA THR A 253 -1.88 -4.52 9.79
C THR A 253 -2.06 -4.62 8.28
N ILE A 254 -2.81 -3.69 7.70
CA ILE A 254 -3.11 -3.64 6.26
C ILE A 254 -2.70 -2.28 5.70
N VAL A 255 -2.11 -2.27 4.51
CA VAL A 255 -1.85 -1.07 3.71
C VAL A 255 -2.61 -1.22 2.40
N VAL A 256 -3.41 -0.23 2.04
CA VAL A 256 -4.23 -0.24 0.82
C VAL A 256 -3.84 0.93 -0.05
N GLN A 257 -3.43 0.64 -1.27
CA GLN A 257 -3.32 1.61 -2.35
C GLN A 257 -4.70 1.73 -3.03
N CYS A 258 -5.22 2.94 -3.06
CA CYS A 258 -6.57 3.24 -3.51
C CYS A 258 -6.55 4.08 -4.81
N GLY A 259 -5.72 3.72 -5.79
CA GLY A 259 -5.69 4.40 -7.09
C GLY A 259 -7.08 4.47 -7.73
N ALA A 260 -7.44 5.65 -8.21
CA ALA A 260 -8.76 5.92 -8.72
C ALA A 260 -8.91 5.67 -10.23
N ASP A 261 -7.84 5.27 -10.89
CA ASP A 261 -7.80 5.03 -12.34
C ASP A 261 -8.49 3.72 -12.77
N ALA A 262 -8.88 2.87 -11.83
CA ALA A 262 -9.79 1.75 -12.04
C ALA A 262 -11.26 2.19 -12.26
N LEU A 263 -11.57 3.47 -12.00
CA LEU A 263 -12.93 4.00 -12.19
C LEU A 263 -13.30 4.14 -13.66
N ALA A 264 -14.60 4.02 -13.92
CA ALA A 264 -15.18 4.30 -15.21
C ALA A 264 -14.85 5.72 -15.68
N GLY A 265 -14.33 5.83 -16.91
CA GLY A 265 -14.03 7.12 -17.54
C GLY A 265 -12.67 7.73 -17.14
N ASP A 266 -11.79 6.96 -16.52
CA ASP A 266 -10.40 7.38 -16.34
C ASP A 266 -9.63 7.27 -17.67
N PRO A 267 -8.88 8.32 -18.09
CA PRO A 267 -8.20 8.32 -19.39
C PRO A 267 -7.03 7.36 -19.50
N MET A 268 -6.43 6.95 -18.40
CA MET A 268 -5.25 6.06 -18.37
C MET A 268 -5.59 4.61 -17.98
N GLY A 269 -6.80 4.38 -17.48
CA GLY A 269 -7.17 3.12 -16.85
C GLY A 269 -7.78 2.09 -17.81
N GLY A 270 -9.03 2.29 -18.17
CA GLY A 270 -9.85 1.28 -18.88
C GLY A 270 -10.54 0.29 -17.95
N GLY A 271 -10.53 0.54 -16.63
CA GLY A 271 -11.44 -0.08 -15.68
C GLY A 271 -12.87 0.44 -15.82
N GLY A 272 -13.83 -0.23 -15.24
CA GLY A 272 -15.25 0.13 -15.30
C GLY A 272 -15.90 0.26 -13.92
N LEU A 273 -15.10 0.41 -12.86
CA LEU A 273 -15.63 0.51 -11.50
C LEU A 273 -16.40 1.81 -11.27
N THR A 274 -17.43 1.70 -10.45
CA THR A 274 -18.09 2.86 -9.83
C THR A 274 -17.54 3.06 -8.41
N ILE A 275 -17.89 4.20 -7.80
CA ILE A 275 -17.60 4.47 -6.38
C ILE A 275 -18.15 3.36 -5.49
N LYS A 276 -19.35 2.85 -5.81
CA LYS A 276 -20.01 1.81 -5.03
C LYS A 276 -19.20 0.50 -5.01
N GLY A 277 -18.78 0.02 -6.16
CA GLY A 277 -17.98 -1.21 -6.27
C GLY A 277 -16.64 -1.05 -5.54
N TYR A 278 -15.99 0.09 -5.72
CA TYR A 278 -14.72 0.39 -5.07
C TYR A 278 -14.87 0.45 -3.53
N CYS A 279 -15.85 1.21 -3.03
CA CYS A 279 -16.13 1.31 -1.59
C CYS A 279 -16.52 -0.04 -0.97
N THR A 280 -17.14 -0.97 -1.73
CA THR A 280 -17.43 -2.32 -1.27
C THR A 280 -16.13 -3.08 -0.95
N CYS A 281 -15.09 -2.97 -1.77
CA CYS A 281 -13.79 -3.58 -1.49
C CYS A 281 -13.15 -3.00 -0.22
N VAL A 282 -13.09 -1.67 -0.12
CA VAL A 282 -12.53 -0.99 1.06
C VAL A 282 -13.32 -1.34 2.33
N LYS A 283 -14.65 -1.41 2.25
CA LYS A 283 -15.49 -1.82 3.39
C LYS A 283 -15.16 -3.23 3.86
N ASN A 284 -14.99 -4.19 2.97
CA ASN A 284 -14.60 -5.56 3.31
C ASN A 284 -13.25 -5.60 4.07
N ILE A 285 -12.32 -4.70 3.73
CA ILE A 285 -11.04 -4.56 4.43
C ILE A 285 -11.26 -3.99 5.84
N LEU A 286 -11.99 -2.88 5.95
CA LEU A 286 -12.25 -2.20 7.23
C LEU A 286 -13.06 -3.07 8.20
N ASP A 287 -13.95 -3.92 7.69
CA ASP A 287 -14.73 -4.87 8.49
C ASP A 287 -13.85 -5.91 9.22
N LYS A 288 -12.58 -6.10 8.80
CA LYS A 288 -11.59 -6.92 9.52
C LYS A 288 -11.05 -6.25 10.78
N GLN A 289 -11.32 -4.98 10.99
CA GLN A 289 -10.94 -4.20 12.18
C GLN A 289 -9.43 -4.28 12.51
N LYS A 290 -8.60 -4.34 11.48
CA LYS A 290 -7.14 -4.28 11.62
C LYS A 290 -6.67 -2.84 11.51
N PRO A 291 -5.56 -2.47 12.18
CA PRO A 291 -4.90 -1.21 11.89
C PRO A 291 -4.63 -1.09 10.40
N THR A 292 -5.13 -0.03 9.76
CA THR A 292 -5.13 0.12 8.31
C THR A 292 -4.61 1.49 7.89
N VAL A 293 -3.74 1.50 6.87
CA VAL A 293 -3.33 2.72 6.16
C VAL A 293 -4.01 2.70 4.79
N LEU A 294 -4.71 3.79 4.44
CA LEU A 294 -5.27 4.03 3.12
C LEU A 294 -4.42 5.10 2.43
N LEU A 295 -3.88 4.77 1.27
CA LEU A 295 -3.07 5.65 0.44
C LEU A 295 -3.80 5.96 -0.86
N GLY A 296 -3.45 7.08 -1.50
CA GLY A 296 -3.92 7.42 -2.83
C GLY A 296 -3.37 6.48 -3.90
N GLY A 297 -2.85 7.03 -4.97
CA GLY A 297 -2.31 6.30 -6.14
C GLY A 297 -2.65 7.00 -7.43
N GLY A 298 -2.85 6.24 -8.52
CA GLY A 298 -3.30 6.74 -9.80
C GLY A 298 -4.69 7.39 -9.73
N GLY A 299 -5.15 7.87 -10.85
CA GLY A 299 -6.41 8.59 -10.99
C GLY A 299 -6.21 9.91 -11.74
N TYR A 300 -6.52 9.88 -13.05
CA TYR A 300 -6.21 10.93 -14.02
C TYR A 300 -7.48 11.68 -14.48
N ASN A 301 -8.64 11.16 -14.12
CA ASN A 301 -9.85 11.97 -14.04
C ASN A 301 -9.95 12.56 -12.64
N PHE A 302 -9.38 13.76 -12.44
CA PHE A 302 -9.19 14.36 -11.12
C PHE A 302 -10.52 14.60 -10.37
N SER A 303 -11.60 14.90 -11.09
CA SER A 303 -12.93 15.04 -10.50
C SER A 303 -13.45 13.70 -9.97
N ASN A 304 -13.30 12.62 -10.73
CA ASN A 304 -13.69 11.28 -10.27
C ASN A 304 -12.79 10.77 -9.15
N THR A 305 -11.50 11.08 -9.19
CA THR A 305 -10.56 10.77 -8.11
C THR A 305 -10.99 11.44 -6.80
N ALA A 306 -11.30 12.73 -6.85
CA ALA A 306 -11.78 13.47 -5.68
C ALA A 306 -13.08 12.87 -5.13
N LYS A 307 -14.04 12.54 -6.01
CA LYS A 307 -15.31 11.89 -5.62
C LYS A 307 -15.06 10.55 -4.92
N LEU A 308 -14.17 9.70 -5.46
CA LEU A 308 -13.86 8.41 -4.85
C LEU A 308 -13.25 8.58 -3.47
N TRP A 309 -12.19 9.39 -3.36
CA TRP A 309 -11.46 9.51 -2.09
C TRP A 309 -12.27 10.24 -1.02
N ALA A 310 -13.13 11.19 -1.40
CA ALA A 310 -14.13 11.76 -0.47
C ALA A 310 -15.12 10.68 -0.01
N SER A 311 -15.59 9.82 -0.91
CA SER A 311 -16.52 8.72 -0.57
C SER A 311 -15.89 7.67 0.33
N ILE A 312 -14.63 7.29 0.09
CA ILE A 312 -13.89 6.38 0.98
C ILE A 312 -13.66 7.05 2.35
N THR A 313 -13.34 8.35 2.37
CA THR A 313 -13.20 9.10 3.63
C THR A 313 -14.51 9.09 4.42
N ALA A 314 -15.64 9.32 3.76
CA ALA A 314 -16.95 9.24 4.37
C ALA A 314 -17.28 7.84 4.91
N LEU A 315 -16.92 6.80 4.16
CA LEU A 315 -17.06 5.41 4.60
C LEU A 315 -16.27 5.13 5.89
N VAL A 316 -15.03 5.63 5.99
CA VAL A 316 -14.19 5.47 7.19
C VAL A 316 -14.80 6.12 8.42
N VAL A 317 -15.41 7.29 8.27
CA VAL A 317 -16.01 8.03 9.39
C VAL A 317 -17.51 7.73 9.58
N ASP A 318 -18.06 6.75 8.85
CA ASP A 318 -19.45 6.29 8.92
C ASP A 318 -20.45 7.44 8.65
N VAL A 319 -20.19 8.21 7.59
CA VAL A 319 -21.03 9.32 7.11
C VAL A 319 -21.58 8.98 5.72
N GLU A 320 -22.85 9.20 5.51
CA GLU A 320 -23.47 9.14 4.19
C GLU A 320 -23.38 10.52 3.52
N LEU A 321 -22.83 10.56 2.30
CA LEU A 321 -22.70 11.81 1.54
C LEU A 321 -23.99 12.13 0.82
N GLU A 322 -24.35 13.41 0.80
CA GLU A 322 -25.38 13.92 -0.08
C GLU A 322 -24.95 13.76 -1.54
N GLN A 323 -25.94 13.44 -2.42
CA GLN A 323 -25.67 13.23 -3.85
C GLN A 323 -25.16 14.49 -4.53
N ASN A 324 -25.69 15.65 -4.17
CA ASN A 324 -25.24 16.91 -4.71
C ASN A 324 -23.92 17.34 -4.05
N ILE A 325 -22.95 17.66 -4.89
CA ILE A 325 -21.64 18.16 -4.43
C ILE A 325 -21.84 19.57 -3.87
N PRO A 326 -21.42 19.83 -2.62
CA PRO A 326 -21.48 21.18 -2.04
C PRO A 326 -20.63 22.18 -2.85
N GLU A 327 -21.07 23.43 -2.92
CA GLU A 327 -20.31 24.51 -3.58
C GLU A 327 -18.96 24.72 -2.87
N HIS A 328 -17.88 24.79 -3.66
CA HIS A 328 -16.52 25.08 -3.23
C HIS A 328 -15.68 25.56 -4.43
N ASP A 329 -14.42 25.94 -4.23
CA ASP A 329 -13.57 26.56 -5.26
C ASP A 329 -13.46 25.73 -6.55
N TYR A 330 -13.44 24.42 -6.45
CA TYR A 330 -13.36 23.49 -7.59
C TYR A 330 -14.73 22.98 -8.06
N TRP A 331 -15.84 23.44 -7.47
CA TRP A 331 -17.18 22.95 -7.80
C TRP A 331 -17.52 22.98 -9.31
N PRO A 332 -17.13 24.03 -10.10
CA PRO A 332 -17.41 24.05 -11.54
C PRO A 332 -16.86 22.86 -12.33
N LEU A 333 -15.82 22.19 -11.83
CA LEU A 333 -15.16 21.05 -12.48
C LEU A 333 -15.95 19.73 -12.36
N TYR A 334 -17.03 19.72 -11.58
CA TYR A 334 -17.89 18.54 -11.39
C TYR A 334 -19.14 18.56 -12.28
N GLY A 335 -19.28 19.59 -13.14
CA GLY A 335 -20.39 19.67 -14.09
C GLY A 335 -20.37 18.60 -15.17
N PRO A 336 -21.49 18.38 -15.88
CA PRO A 336 -22.73 19.14 -15.76
C PRO A 336 -23.67 18.70 -14.63
N ASP A 337 -23.47 17.51 -14.03
CA ASP A 337 -24.44 16.90 -13.11
C ASP A 337 -24.25 17.31 -11.65
N TYR A 338 -23.04 17.71 -11.27
CA TYR A 338 -22.67 18.14 -9.90
C TYR A 338 -23.03 17.11 -8.82
N ILE A 339 -22.95 15.81 -9.15
CA ILE A 339 -23.27 14.71 -8.25
C ILE A 339 -22.02 13.89 -7.90
N ILE A 340 -22.02 13.29 -6.71
CA ILE A 340 -20.92 12.49 -6.20
C ILE A 340 -20.79 11.14 -6.93
N SER A 341 -21.87 10.57 -7.40
CA SER A 341 -21.89 9.27 -8.06
C SER A 341 -21.19 9.29 -9.43
N ILE A 342 -20.65 8.14 -9.83
CA ILE A 342 -20.05 7.90 -11.14
C ILE A 342 -20.92 6.88 -11.86
N GLN A 343 -21.26 7.16 -13.11
CA GLN A 343 -22.05 6.24 -13.93
C GLN A 343 -21.17 5.08 -14.40
N PRO A 344 -21.68 3.84 -14.39
CA PRO A 344 -20.97 2.70 -14.94
C PRO A 344 -20.74 2.88 -16.45
N LEU A 345 -19.69 2.23 -16.97
CA LEU A 345 -19.46 2.18 -18.40
C LEU A 345 -20.60 1.42 -19.11
N LEU A 346 -20.97 1.89 -20.29
CA LEU A 346 -21.94 1.19 -21.17
C LEU A 346 -21.29 0.00 -21.88
N GLY A 347 -19.96 -0.16 -21.80
CA GLY A 347 -19.22 -1.25 -22.40
C GLY A 347 -19.46 -2.59 -21.71
N ARG A 348 -19.30 -3.68 -22.47
CA ARG A 348 -19.37 -5.03 -21.89
C ARG A 348 -18.06 -5.33 -21.17
N ASP A 349 -18.17 -5.84 -19.97
CA ASP A 349 -17.05 -6.47 -19.24
C ASP A 349 -16.47 -7.64 -20.07
N LYS A 350 -15.17 -7.62 -20.32
CA LYS A 350 -14.47 -8.62 -21.12
C LYS A 350 -14.05 -9.85 -20.31
N ASN A 351 -14.23 -9.82 -19.01
CA ASN A 351 -13.86 -10.91 -18.11
C ASN A 351 -14.91 -12.02 -18.14
N CYS A 352 -14.50 -13.24 -18.37
CA CYS A 352 -15.40 -14.36 -18.28
C CYS A 352 -15.26 -15.09 -16.93
N LYS A 353 -16.37 -15.62 -16.43
CA LYS A 353 -16.40 -16.28 -15.12
C LYS A 353 -15.45 -17.47 -15.04
N ALA A 354 -15.26 -18.20 -16.14
CA ALA A 354 -14.35 -19.35 -16.15
C ALA A 354 -12.89 -18.95 -15.94
N ASP A 355 -12.45 -17.83 -16.53
CA ASP A 355 -11.09 -17.32 -16.36
C ASP A 355 -10.87 -16.80 -14.94
N LEU A 356 -11.87 -16.11 -14.38
CA LEU A 356 -11.85 -15.66 -12.99
C LEU A 356 -11.80 -16.84 -12.01
N ASP A 357 -12.60 -17.88 -12.22
CA ASP A 357 -12.58 -19.09 -11.39
C ASP A 357 -11.23 -19.81 -11.49
N ASN A 358 -10.62 -19.88 -12.67
CA ASN A 358 -9.29 -20.46 -12.87
C ASN A 358 -8.22 -19.64 -12.12
N CYS A 359 -8.27 -18.31 -12.20
CA CYS A 359 -7.38 -17.43 -11.44
C CYS A 359 -7.51 -17.67 -9.95
N ILE A 360 -8.74 -17.71 -9.42
CA ILE A 360 -9.01 -17.96 -8.01
C ILE A 360 -8.47 -19.34 -7.58
N ALA A 361 -8.68 -20.38 -8.38
CA ALA A 361 -8.18 -21.72 -8.06
C ALA A 361 -6.64 -21.75 -8.00
N LYS A 362 -5.96 -21.05 -8.91
CA LYS A 362 -4.50 -20.94 -8.91
C LYS A 362 -3.99 -20.20 -7.67
N ILE A 363 -4.67 -19.14 -7.26
CA ILE A 363 -4.36 -18.41 -6.01
C ILE A 363 -4.50 -19.33 -4.81
N GLU A 364 -5.57 -20.14 -4.75
CA GLU A 364 -5.76 -21.13 -3.68
C GLU A 364 -4.61 -22.15 -3.61
N ASP A 365 -4.15 -22.61 -4.78
CA ASP A 365 -2.99 -23.52 -4.83
C ASP A 365 -1.71 -22.85 -4.33
N ASN A 366 -1.48 -21.60 -4.69
CA ASN A 366 -0.33 -20.83 -4.20
C ASN A 366 -0.38 -20.57 -2.70
N LEU A 367 -1.56 -20.34 -2.12
CA LEU A 367 -1.72 -20.16 -0.68
C LEU A 367 -1.38 -21.42 0.15
N LYS A 368 -1.32 -22.61 -0.46
CA LYS A 368 -0.86 -23.83 0.21
C LYS A 368 0.58 -23.67 0.72
N PHE A 369 1.46 -22.96 -0.01
CA PHE A 369 2.81 -22.65 0.45
C PHE A 369 2.82 -21.84 1.75
N VAL A 370 1.91 -20.89 1.90
CA VAL A 370 1.77 -20.07 3.12
C VAL A 370 1.33 -20.94 4.30
N ILE A 371 0.37 -21.85 4.08
CA ILE A 371 -0.20 -22.73 5.09
C ILE A 371 0.82 -23.78 5.53
N GLU A 372 1.51 -24.41 4.60
CA GLU A 372 2.53 -25.44 4.88
C GLU A 372 3.67 -24.89 5.70
N ARG A 373 4.18 -23.70 5.35
CA ARG A 373 5.24 -23.05 6.13
C ARG A 373 4.83 -22.73 7.56
N LYS A 374 3.58 -22.33 7.79
CA LYS A 374 3.05 -22.16 9.15
C LYS A 374 3.07 -23.46 9.92
N THR A 375 2.66 -24.56 9.28
CA THR A 375 2.62 -25.89 9.90
C THR A 375 4.02 -26.36 10.27
N ILE A 376 5.02 -26.14 9.39
CA ILE A 376 6.41 -26.48 9.67
C ILE A 376 6.94 -25.64 10.83
N LYS A 377 6.74 -24.32 10.81
CA LYS A 377 7.17 -23.43 11.89
C LYS A 377 6.58 -23.82 13.23
N HIS A 378 5.27 -24.10 13.31
CA HIS A 378 4.63 -24.57 14.54
C HIS A 378 5.19 -25.91 15.03
N LYS A 379 5.47 -26.85 14.12
CA LYS A 379 6.11 -28.13 14.51
C LYS A 379 7.50 -27.92 15.06
N THR A 380 8.31 -27.02 14.44
CA THR A 380 9.64 -26.69 14.92
C THR A 380 9.59 -26.02 16.30
N GLU A 381 8.74 -25.03 16.49
CA GLU A 381 8.55 -24.35 17.79
C GLU A 381 8.06 -25.33 18.88
N GLN A 382 7.13 -26.23 18.55
CA GLN A 382 6.68 -27.27 19.50
C GLN A 382 7.79 -28.27 19.85
N ASN A 383 8.62 -28.64 18.87
CA ASN A 383 9.78 -29.52 19.10
C ASN A 383 10.83 -28.82 19.96
N GLU A 384 11.12 -27.54 19.70
CA GLU A 384 12.04 -26.75 20.54
C GLU A 384 11.52 -26.59 21.97
N ILE A 385 10.24 -26.28 22.15
CA ILE A 385 9.61 -26.21 23.48
C ILE A 385 9.66 -27.56 24.19
N SER A 386 9.40 -28.66 23.48
CA SER A 386 9.49 -30.01 24.00
C SER A 386 10.94 -30.36 24.40
N THR A 387 11.90 -30.00 23.54
CA THR A 387 13.35 -30.20 23.81
C THR A 387 13.80 -29.37 25.01
N CYS A 388 13.37 -28.09 25.11
CA CYS A 388 13.65 -27.25 26.27
C CYS A 388 13.01 -27.79 27.56
N LYS A 389 11.79 -28.32 27.50
CA LYS A 389 11.15 -28.96 28.66
C LYS A 389 11.92 -30.20 29.10
N ASN A 390 12.30 -31.07 28.16
CA ASN A 390 13.08 -32.26 28.43
C ASN A 390 14.49 -31.93 28.99
N LEU A 391 15.13 -30.86 28.48
CA LEU A 391 16.39 -30.35 29.00
C LEU A 391 16.25 -29.81 30.43
N LYS A 392 15.18 -29.03 30.70
CA LYS A 392 14.89 -28.54 32.07
C LYS A 392 14.60 -29.67 33.04
N GLU A 393 13.84 -30.68 32.64
CA GLU A 393 13.61 -31.86 33.47
C GLU A 393 14.90 -32.70 33.71
N THR A 394 15.75 -32.81 32.69
CA THR A 394 17.04 -33.48 32.81
C THR A 394 18.00 -32.70 33.69
N LEU A 395 18.05 -31.39 33.57
CA LEU A 395 18.82 -30.49 34.43
C LEU A 395 18.30 -30.52 35.88
N CYS A 396 16.98 -30.51 36.07
CA CYS A 396 16.37 -30.62 37.39
C CYS A 396 16.66 -32.00 38.06
N LYS A 397 16.64 -33.09 37.28
CA LYS A 397 17.05 -34.42 37.75
C LYS A 397 18.56 -34.46 38.05
N ARG A 398 19.43 -33.80 37.30
CA ARG A 398 20.87 -33.65 37.58
C ARG A 398 21.13 -32.74 38.78
N GLN A 399 20.42 -31.63 38.95
CA GLN A 399 20.53 -30.76 40.12
C GLN A 399 20.08 -31.46 41.41
N LYS A 400 19.04 -32.29 41.38
CA LYS A 400 18.65 -33.15 42.51
C LYS A 400 19.70 -34.23 42.85
N LYS A 401 20.55 -34.61 41.89
CA LYS A 401 21.71 -35.50 42.11
C LYS A 401 22.99 -34.77 42.54
N LEU A 402 23.05 -33.44 42.35
CA LEU A 402 24.21 -32.57 42.65
C LEU A 402 23.98 -31.65 43.84
N GLN A 403 22.98 -31.91 44.68
CA GLN A 403 22.78 -31.21 45.97
C GLN A 403 23.78 -31.59 47.05
N ILE A 404 25.03 -31.79 46.61
CA ILE A 404 26.23 -31.81 47.48
C ILE A 404 27.35 -31.05 46.72
N LYS A 405 27.59 -29.81 47.16
CA LYS A 405 28.76 -28.92 46.99
C LYS A 405 28.57 -27.64 46.16
N GLU A 406 28.47 -26.58 46.97
CA GLU A 406 29.15 -25.26 46.89
C GLU A 406 29.09 -24.41 45.61
N ASN A 407 28.44 -23.24 45.81
CA ASN A 407 28.72 -21.87 45.29
C ASN A 407 29.51 -21.74 43.99
N ASN A 408 28.85 -21.25 42.94
CA ASN A 408 29.40 -20.18 42.09
C ASN A 408 28.36 -19.55 41.19
N VAL A 409 28.43 -18.21 41.08
CA VAL A 409 27.56 -17.31 40.29
C VAL A 409 27.83 -17.51 38.81
N LEU A 410 26.74 -17.68 38.00
CA LEU A 410 26.79 -17.62 36.54
C LEU A 410 26.04 -16.36 36.08
N ILE A 411 26.74 -15.48 35.42
CA ILE A 411 26.23 -14.33 34.70
C ILE A 411 25.80 -14.82 33.32
N ILE A 412 24.54 -14.58 32.94
CA ILE A 412 24.04 -14.85 31.58
C ILE A 412 24.06 -13.53 30.83
N ASP A 413 24.84 -13.48 29.76
CA ASP A 413 24.86 -12.38 28.80
C ASP A 413 23.73 -12.58 27.77
N GLU A 414 22.82 -11.61 27.68
CA GLU A 414 21.81 -11.54 26.63
C GLU A 414 22.40 -10.79 25.43
N SER A 415 22.66 -11.49 24.34
CA SER A 415 22.96 -10.86 23.05
C SER A 415 21.68 -10.68 22.23
N PRO A 416 21.43 -9.52 21.63
CA PRO A 416 20.28 -9.31 20.77
C PRO A 416 20.45 -9.98 19.41
N ASN A 417 19.37 -10.63 18.94
CA ASN A 417 19.27 -11.16 17.58
C ASN A 417 19.35 -10.00 16.56
N ASN A 418 20.47 -9.94 15.87
CA ASN A 418 20.63 -9.14 14.67
C ASN A 418 20.36 -10.02 13.44
N ASP A 419 19.15 -9.96 12.91
CA ASP A 419 18.89 -10.37 11.53
C ASP A 419 19.35 -9.25 10.60
N VAL A 420 20.60 -9.29 10.22
CA VAL A 420 21.20 -8.38 9.25
C VAL A 420 20.96 -8.98 7.86
N TYR A 421 20.26 -8.22 7.01
CA TYR A 421 20.16 -8.49 5.59
C TYR A 421 21.56 -8.40 4.96
N ASN A 422 22.13 -9.54 4.62
CA ASN A 422 23.26 -9.59 3.69
C ASN A 422 22.72 -9.57 2.27
N PHE A 423 22.70 -8.39 1.64
CA PHE A 423 22.66 -8.28 0.18
C PHE A 423 24.10 -8.48 -0.30
N ILE A 424 24.30 -9.48 -1.11
CA ILE A 424 25.54 -9.67 -1.90
C ILE A 424 25.39 -8.78 -3.13
N ASP A 425 26.41 -7.97 -3.40
CA ASP A 425 26.59 -7.11 -4.59
C ASP A 425 26.43 -7.87 -5.92
#